data_5777afc1f424256eb61aa39d606a30a1
#
_entry.id   5777afc1f424256eb61aa39d606a30a1
#
_cell.length_a   1.000
_cell.length_b   1.000
_cell.length_c   1.000
_cell.angle_alpha   90.00
_cell.angle_beta   90.00
_cell.angle_gamma   90.00
#
_symmetry.space_group_name_H-M   'P 1'
#
loop_
_entity.id
_entity.type
_entity.pdbx_description
1 polymer ?
#
loop_
_entity_poly.entity_id
_entity_poly.type
_entity_poly.pdbx_seq_one_letter_code
_entity_poly.pdbx_strand_id
1 'polypeptide(L)'
;MYCKVALIFLLLGFQAQAHEMTPAYPKFKLSYIDGVSVTKMSLFNRRNDVSYYEIGVFTKDWKEIPFASTSKLIKVRYTKRYPFEVYVRNGDLGRVQYICTISKILKGEEQI
;
A
#
# COMPACT_ATOMS: atom_id res chain seq x y z
N MET A 1 -2.18 10.47 -2.53
CA MET A 1 -1.56 9.40 -1.74
C MET A 1 -2.56 8.88 -0.73
N TYR A 2 -2.67 7.59 -0.60
CA TYR A 2 -3.61 6.99 0.31
C TYR A 2 -2.87 5.96 1.15
N CYS A 3 -2.93 6.09 2.46
CA CYS A 3 -2.15 5.27 3.36
C CYS A 3 -3.03 4.58 4.39
N LYS A 4 -2.58 3.41 4.83
CA LYS A 4 -3.21 2.70 5.92
C LYS A 4 -2.28 2.68 7.11
N VAL A 5 -2.83 2.89 8.29
CA VAL A 5 -2.06 2.87 9.51
C VAL A 5 -1.87 1.42 9.91
N ALA A 6 -0.61 1.03 10.11
CA ALA A 6 -0.30 -0.34 10.46
C ALA A 6 -0.48 -0.62 11.94
N LEU A 7 -0.62 0.42 12.76
CA LEU A 7 -0.92 0.27 14.18
C LEU A 7 -2.35 0.68 14.43
N ILE A 8 -2.95 0.13 15.46
CA ILE A 8 -4.34 0.40 15.74
C ILE A 8 -4.48 1.74 16.41
N PHE A 9 -4.86 2.75 15.66
CA PHE A 9 -5.26 4.01 16.20
C PHE A 9 -6.60 4.32 15.62
N LEU A 10 -7.46 4.84 16.44
CA LEU A 10 -8.73 5.30 15.97
C LEU A 10 -8.55 6.62 15.33
N LEU A 11 -8.45 6.63 14.05
CA LEU A 11 -8.48 7.85 13.32
C LEU A 11 -9.90 8.05 12.88
N LEU A 12 -10.53 9.03 13.48
CA LEU A 12 -11.85 9.40 13.05
C LEU A 12 -11.66 10.40 11.97
N GLY A 13 -12.02 10.07 10.79
CA GLY A 13 -11.95 11.00 9.69
C GLY A 13 -12.51 10.41 8.46
N PHE A 14 -13.16 11.24 7.66
CA PHE A 14 -13.57 10.86 6.39
C PHE A 14 -12.52 11.25 5.43
N GLN A 15 -12.22 10.39 4.50
CA GLN A 15 -11.34 10.75 3.43
C GLN A 15 -12.05 10.44 2.16
N ALA A 16 -12.19 11.42 1.32
CA ALA A 16 -12.69 11.20 -0.01
C ALA A 16 -11.57 10.53 -0.75
N GLN A 17 -11.78 9.27 -1.09
CA GLN A 17 -10.70 8.52 -1.65
C GLN A 17 -10.99 8.20 -3.07
N ALA A 18 -10.02 8.41 -3.94
CA ALA A 18 -10.12 8.03 -5.32
C ALA A 18 -9.82 6.56 -5.50
N HIS A 19 -9.25 5.91 -4.50
CA HIS A 19 -9.04 4.46 -4.50
C HIS A 19 -9.11 3.99 -3.05
N GLU A 20 -9.25 2.69 -2.86
CA GLU A 20 -9.38 2.12 -1.53
C GLU A 20 -8.36 1.05 -1.32
N MET A 21 -7.80 0.99 -0.14
CA MET A 21 -6.96 -0.13 0.27
C MET A 21 -7.63 -0.84 1.43
N THR A 22 -7.62 -2.15 1.39
CA THR A 22 -8.12 -2.97 2.49
C THR A 22 -7.09 -4.02 2.83
N PRO A 23 -7.03 -4.44 4.08
CA PRO A 23 -7.86 -4.03 5.20
C PRO A 23 -7.45 -2.66 5.73
N ALA A 24 -8.31 -2.05 6.54
CA ALA A 24 -8.02 -0.74 7.12
C ALA A 24 -6.85 -0.79 8.07
N TYR A 25 -6.69 -1.90 8.77
CA TYR A 25 -5.60 -2.07 9.72
C TYR A 25 -4.87 -3.35 9.35
N PRO A 26 -3.90 -3.29 8.44
CA PRO A 26 -3.20 -4.49 7.99
C PRO A 26 -2.39 -5.11 9.11
N LYS A 27 -2.38 -6.44 9.15
CA LYS A 27 -1.64 -7.19 10.15
C LYS A 27 -0.62 -8.06 9.46
N PHE A 28 0.58 -8.10 10.01
CA PHE A 28 1.63 -8.94 9.48
C PHE A 28 1.58 -10.31 10.14
N LYS A 29 1.84 -11.33 9.36
CA LYS A 29 1.94 -12.71 9.81
C LYS A 29 3.25 -13.29 9.38
N LEU A 30 3.65 -14.39 9.97
CA LEU A 30 4.83 -15.10 9.51
C LEU A 30 4.63 -15.50 8.05
N SER A 31 5.67 -15.32 7.26
CA SER A 31 5.63 -15.74 5.86
C SER A 31 6.35 -17.07 5.71
N TYR A 32 6.36 -17.58 4.48
CA TYR A 32 7.11 -18.81 4.21
C TYR A 32 8.61 -18.54 4.10
N ILE A 33 9.05 -17.29 4.22
CA ILE A 33 10.45 -16.92 4.20
C ILE A 33 10.89 -16.65 5.63
N ASP A 34 11.95 -17.32 6.08
CA ASP A 34 12.43 -17.11 7.44
C ASP A 34 12.87 -15.68 7.64
N GLY A 35 12.50 -15.10 8.78
CA GLY A 35 12.89 -13.74 9.12
C GLY A 35 12.08 -12.66 8.45
N VAL A 36 11.05 -13.03 7.72
CA VAL A 36 10.23 -12.08 6.95
C VAL A 36 8.76 -12.32 7.26
N SER A 37 8.02 -11.25 7.47
CA SER A 37 6.58 -11.32 7.69
C SER A 37 5.85 -10.72 6.51
N VAL A 38 4.60 -11.08 6.34
CA VAL A 38 3.81 -10.68 5.19
C VAL A 38 2.45 -10.17 5.64
N THR A 39 1.95 -9.16 4.93
CA THR A 39 0.56 -8.77 5.06
C THR A 39 -0.06 -8.77 3.68
N LYS A 40 -1.32 -9.21 3.61
CA LYS A 40 -2.05 -9.26 2.35
C LYS A 40 -3.01 -8.11 2.30
N MET A 41 -3.01 -7.42 1.18
CA MET A 41 -3.84 -6.24 1.00
C MET A 41 -4.44 -6.26 -0.38
N SER A 42 -5.41 -5.39 -0.62
CA SER A 42 -5.91 -5.19 -1.96
C SER A 42 -6.22 -3.73 -2.19
N LEU A 43 -6.10 -3.31 -3.43
CA LEU A 43 -6.38 -1.96 -3.85
C LEU A 43 -7.54 -1.99 -4.84
N PHE A 44 -8.55 -1.17 -4.60
CA PHE A 44 -9.67 -1.03 -5.52
C PHE A 44 -9.58 0.35 -6.14
N ASN A 45 -9.52 0.40 -7.47
CA ASN A 45 -9.35 1.66 -8.17
C ASN A 45 -10.71 2.29 -8.50
N ARG A 46 -10.98 3.44 -7.95
CA ARG A 46 -12.20 4.20 -8.21
C ARG A 46 -11.98 5.37 -9.16
N ARG A 47 -10.81 5.47 -9.76
CA ARG A 47 -10.51 6.56 -10.68
C ARG A 47 -10.40 6.03 -12.09
N ASN A 48 -11.06 6.73 -13.01
CA ASN A 48 -10.94 6.34 -14.41
C ASN A 48 -9.79 7.07 -15.11
N ASP A 49 -9.14 8.01 -14.44
CA ASP A 49 -8.04 8.77 -15.04
C ASP A 49 -6.67 8.33 -14.55
N VAL A 50 -6.60 7.40 -13.63
CA VAL A 50 -5.33 6.89 -13.12
C VAL A 50 -5.40 5.37 -13.10
N SER A 51 -4.37 4.73 -13.63
CA SER A 51 -4.31 3.28 -13.65
C SER A 51 -3.09 2.73 -12.92
N TYR A 52 -2.13 3.57 -12.54
CA TYR A 52 -0.88 3.11 -11.95
C TYR A 52 -0.75 3.61 -10.53
N TYR A 53 -0.30 2.74 -9.64
CA TYR A 53 -0.12 3.05 -8.24
C TYR A 53 1.19 2.46 -7.76
N GLU A 54 1.90 3.22 -6.93
CA GLU A 54 3.16 2.77 -6.35
C GLU A 54 2.94 2.45 -4.88
N ILE A 55 3.50 1.32 -4.42
CA ILE A 55 3.38 0.89 -3.03
C ILE A 55 4.58 1.43 -2.26
N GLY A 56 4.35 1.87 -1.04
CA GLY A 56 5.42 2.30 -0.15
C GLY A 56 5.12 1.90 1.28
N VAL A 57 6.18 1.67 2.06
CA VAL A 57 6.09 1.35 3.48
C VAL A 57 6.94 2.35 4.22
N PHE A 58 6.39 2.96 5.28
CA PHE A 58 7.03 4.09 5.93
C PHE A 58 6.97 4.01 7.44
N THR A 59 7.95 4.64 8.08
CA THR A 59 7.93 4.86 9.52
C THR A 59 7.01 6.03 9.84
N LYS A 60 6.82 6.30 11.13
CA LYS A 60 6.00 7.43 11.54
C LYS A 60 6.60 8.75 11.10
N ASP A 61 7.90 8.79 10.81
CA ASP A 61 8.56 10.00 10.33
C ASP A 61 8.66 10.00 8.81
N TRP A 62 7.91 9.13 8.15
CA TRP A 62 7.83 9.03 6.68
C TRP A 62 9.14 8.61 6.03
N LYS A 63 9.98 7.90 6.76
CA LYS A 63 11.16 7.31 6.16
C LYS A 63 10.79 5.96 5.56
N GLU A 64 11.34 5.66 4.42
CA GLU A 64 11.02 4.42 3.72
C GLU A 64 11.61 3.22 4.44
N ILE A 65 10.83 2.15 4.46
CA ILE A 65 11.28 0.87 4.99
C ILE A 65 11.36 -0.09 3.80
N PRO A 66 12.47 -0.81 3.64
CA PRO A 66 12.59 -1.77 2.54
C PRO A 66 11.52 -2.84 2.66
N PHE A 67 10.92 -3.20 1.54
CA PHE A 67 9.93 -4.25 1.50
C PHE A 67 10.00 -4.94 0.14
N ALA A 68 9.36 -6.11 0.07
CA ALA A 68 9.24 -6.84 -1.18
C ALA A 68 7.77 -7.04 -1.50
N SER A 69 7.46 -7.05 -2.77
CA SER A 69 6.13 -7.31 -3.29
C SER A 69 6.29 -7.84 -4.71
N THR A 70 5.23 -8.38 -5.26
CA THR A 70 5.30 -8.85 -6.65
C THR A 70 5.73 -7.71 -7.56
N SER A 71 5.23 -6.53 -7.32
CA SER A 71 5.65 -5.35 -8.06
C SER A 71 5.39 -4.14 -7.19
N LYS A 72 6.33 -3.19 -7.19
CA LYS A 72 6.13 -1.95 -6.45
C LYS A 72 5.26 -0.98 -7.21
N LEU A 73 5.23 -1.09 -8.52
CA LEU A 73 4.36 -0.27 -9.36
C LEU A 73 3.33 -1.21 -9.97
N ILE A 74 2.08 -0.98 -9.66
CA ILE A 74 1.01 -1.88 -10.08
C ILE A 74 0.04 -1.14 -10.98
N LYS A 75 -0.56 -1.89 -11.91
CA LYS A 75 -1.56 -1.34 -12.81
C LYS A 75 -2.91 -1.91 -12.40
N VAL A 76 -3.86 -1.03 -12.11
CA VAL A 76 -5.20 -1.45 -11.70
C VAL A 76 -6.19 -0.63 -12.50
N ARG A 77 -6.98 -1.29 -13.33
CA ARG A 77 -7.95 -0.60 -14.15
C ARG A 77 -9.09 -0.06 -13.33
N TYR A 78 -9.79 0.91 -13.88
CA TYR A 78 -10.96 1.50 -13.24
C TYR A 78 -11.96 0.41 -12.85
N THR A 79 -12.47 0.50 -11.66
CA THR A 79 -13.40 -0.44 -11.02
C THR A 79 -12.85 -1.84 -10.80
N LYS A 80 -11.55 -2.04 -10.92
CA LYS A 80 -10.95 -3.33 -10.66
C LYS A 80 -10.22 -3.33 -9.33
N ARG A 81 -10.03 -4.53 -8.79
CA ARG A 81 -9.35 -4.74 -7.52
C ARG A 81 -8.07 -5.52 -7.79
N TYR A 82 -7.01 -5.14 -7.12
CA TYR A 82 -5.72 -5.80 -7.27
C TYR A 82 -5.23 -6.26 -5.90
N PRO A 83 -5.16 -7.57 -5.66
CA PRO A 83 -4.60 -8.08 -4.40
C PRO A 83 -3.07 -8.08 -4.49
N PHE A 84 -2.43 -7.71 -3.40
CA PHE A 84 -0.98 -7.71 -3.36
C PHE A 84 -0.51 -8.05 -1.96
N GLU A 85 0.76 -8.45 -1.86
CA GLU A 85 1.36 -8.80 -0.59
C GLU A 85 2.54 -7.88 -0.33
N VAL A 86 2.75 -7.55 0.93
CA VAL A 86 3.87 -6.73 1.34
C VAL A 86 4.68 -7.54 2.34
N TYR A 87 5.94 -7.79 2.02
CA TYR A 87 6.86 -8.56 2.84
C TYR A 87 7.85 -7.61 3.48
N VAL A 88 8.01 -7.70 4.80
CA VAL A 88 8.91 -6.82 5.55
C VAL A 88 9.73 -7.71 6.48
N ARG A 89 11.02 -7.40 6.62
CA ARG A 89 11.88 -8.16 7.53
C ARG A 89 11.38 -7.98 8.96
N ASN A 90 11.45 -9.05 9.75
CA ASN A 90 10.96 -9.01 11.11
C ASN A 90 11.62 -7.93 11.94
N GLY A 91 12.89 -7.64 11.68
CA GLY A 91 13.58 -6.58 12.40
C GLY A 91 13.04 -5.18 12.12
N ASP A 92 12.30 -5.02 11.04
CA ASP A 92 11.75 -3.71 10.69
C ASP A 92 10.28 -3.57 11.08
N LEU A 93 9.64 -4.65 11.52
CA LEU A 93 8.20 -4.61 11.77
C LEU A 93 7.80 -3.54 12.80
N GLY A 94 8.59 -3.37 13.82
CA GLY A 94 8.26 -2.40 14.87
C GLY A 94 8.31 -0.97 14.39
N ARG A 95 8.90 -0.72 13.23
CA ARG A 95 9.00 0.63 12.70
C ARG A 95 7.95 0.93 11.64
N VAL A 96 7.21 -0.07 11.19
CA VAL A 96 6.21 0.13 10.15
C VAL A 96 5.03 0.90 10.74
N GLN A 97 4.76 2.07 10.20
CA GLN A 97 3.63 2.86 10.63
C GLN A 97 2.59 2.98 9.51
N TYR A 98 3.03 3.14 8.28
CA TYR A 98 2.13 3.35 7.15
C TYR A 98 2.48 2.45 5.99
N ILE A 99 1.45 1.90 5.35
CA ILE A 99 1.55 1.26 4.06
C ILE A 99 0.69 2.10 3.13
N CYS A 100 1.28 2.62 2.08
CA CYS A 100 0.64 3.62 1.24
C CYS A 100 0.61 3.18 -0.20
N THR A 101 -0.41 3.62 -0.92
CA THR A 101 -0.39 3.56 -2.38
C THR A 101 -0.50 4.97 -2.90
N ILE A 102 0.30 5.26 -3.90
CA ILE A 102 0.42 6.60 -4.45
C ILE A 102 0.06 6.51 -5.92
N SER A 103 -0.91 7.31 -6.35
CA SER A 103 -1.30 7.31 -7.74
C SER A 103 -0.19 7.92 -8.58
N LYS A 104 0.06 7.33 -9.74
CA LYS A 104 1.11 7.77 -10.64
C LYS A 104 0.55 7.98 -12.03
N ILE A 105 1.04 9.03 -12.68
CA ILE A 105 0.74 9.27 -14.07
C ILE A 105 2.04 9.03 -14.81
N LEU A 106 2.06 8.00 -15.66
CA LEU A 106 3.26 7.67 -16.38
C LEU A 106 3.45 8.60 -17.54
N LYS A 107 4.72 8.89 -17.83
CA LYS A 107 5.04 9.71 -18.95
C LYS A 107 4.53 9.04 -20.21
N GLY A 108 3.88 9.76 -21.02
CA GLY A 108 3.29 9.20 -22.21
C GLY A 108 1.83 8.90 -22.06
N GLU A 109 1.36 8.78 -20.83
CA GLU A 109 -0.03 8.65 -20.59
C GLU A 109 -0.65 9.88 -20.02
N GLU A 110 0.15 10.84 -19.72
CA GLU A 110 -0.38 11.98 -19.08
C GLU A 110 -0.94 12.84 -20.03
N GLN A 111 -1.33 12.66 -20.98
CA GLN A 111 -1.87 13.54 -21.81
C GLN A 111 -2.63 14.51 -21.23
N ILE A 112 -2.40 14.78 -20.23
CA ILE A 112 -3.10 15.75 -19.56
C ILE A 112 -2.45 17.01 -19.53
#